data_1ddc7cc1740e7ee73b09db62d50362ac
#
_entry.id   1ddc7cc1740e7ee73b09db62d50362ac
#
_cell.length_a   1.000
_cell.length_b   1.000
_cell.length_c   1.000
_cell.angle_alpha   90.00
_cell.angle_beta   90.00
_cell.angle_gamma   90.00
#
_symmetry.space_group_name_H-M   'P 1'
#
loop_
_entity.id
_entity.type
_entity.pdbx_description
1 polymer ?
#
loop_
_entity_poly.entity_id
_entity_poly.type
_entity_poly.pdbx_seq_one_letter_code
_entity_poly.pdbx_strand_id
1 'polypeptide(L)'
;MDGVPIYKIAQKEKWNVLLVSMRAHDESEGNIFTLGVKERCDCVDWANWAAKHFGRETPIFLMGISMGGAVVTMSSDLDFPDSVCGIIEDSGFTTSTKMLELNCKSHLPKGMPVEVFKIFADVGTKLWGGFNLKEADACKAVSQTKIPILIIHGDMDNLAPLYMAKEIYNSCKSNKEIYIVHGANHAENYKKDPEGYENVIVQFVGEHSGAFQRTS
;
A
#
# COMPACT_ATOMS: atom_id res chain seq x y z
N MET A 1 14.85 11.93 7.66
CA MET A 1 14.07 10.79 8.15
C MET A 1 12.95 11.18 9.11
N ASP A 2 13.01 12.33 9.75
CA ASP A 2 11.98 12.79 10.72
C ASP A 2 10.58 13.02 10.15
N GLY A 3 10.41 12.93 8.85
CA GLY A 3 9.13 13.11 8.17
C GLY A 3 8.31 11.82 7.96
N VAL A 4 8.85 10.64 8.27
CA VAL A 4 8.15 9.36 8.10
C VAL A 4 7.50 8.97 9.42
N PRO A 5 6.16 9.00 9.54
CA PRO A 5 5.46 8.75 10.82
C PRO A 5 5.88 7.44 11.49
N ILE A 6 5.97 6.37 10.70
CA ILE A 6 6.31 5.03 11.24
C ILE A 6 7.68 4.98 11.92
N TYR A 7 8.63 5.82 11.51
CA TYR A 7 9.95 5.86 12.15
C TYR A 7 9.87 6.33 13.60
N LYS A 8 9.03 7.35 13.88
CA LYS A 8 8.81 7.86 15.24
C LYS A 8 8.11 6.82 16.12
N ILE A 9 7.07 6.17 15.56
CA ILE A 9 6.35 5.10 16.27
C ILE A 9 7.30 3.95 16.57
N ALA A 10 8.07 3.50 15.58
CA ALA A 10 9.01 2.41 15.74
C ALA A 10 10.11 2.69 16.78
N GLN A 11 10.62 3.92 16.84
CA GLN A 11 11.57 4.31 17.91
C GLN A 11 10.95 4.19 19.30
N LYS A 12 9.71 4.65 19.48
CA LYS A 12 8.97 4.59 20.74
C LYS A 12 8.69 3.14 21.16
N GLU A 13 8.26 2.32 20.21
CA GLU A 13 7.89 0.91 20.43
C GLU A 13 9.10 -0.05 20.34
N LYS A 14 10.30 0.46 20.04
CA LYS A 14 11.54 -0.32 19.85
C LYS A 14 11.44 -1.34 18.71
N TRP A 15 10.73 -1.01 17.66
CA TRP A 15 10.67 -1.82 16.44
C TRP A 15 11.83 -1.49 15.49
N ASN A 16 12.26 -2.46 14.73
CA ASN A 16 13.16 -2.23 13.61
C ASN A 16 12.36 -1.74 12.40
N VAL A 17 12.95 -0.86 11.60
CA VAL A 17 12.35 -0.34 10.36
C VAL A 17 13.30 -0.57 9.21
N LEU A 18 12.80 -1.23 8.17
CA LEU A 18 13.46 -1.34 6.88
C LEU A 18 12.74 -0.39 5.91
N LEU A 19 13.38 0.72 5.56
CA LEU A 19 12.88 1.64 4.54
C LEU A 19 13.42 1.23 3.18
N VAL A 20 12.50 0.99 2.24
CA VAL A 20 12.83 0.55 0.89
C VAL A 20 12.40 1.61 -0.12
N SER A 21 13.24 1.89 -1.11
CA SER A 21 12.88 2.70 -2.26
C SER A 21 12.31 1.81 -3.36
N MET A 22 11.18 2.22 -3.94
CA MET A 22 10.58 1.50 -5.07
C MET A 22 11.52 1.49 -6.26
N ARG A 23 11.35 0.51 -7.17
CA ARG A 23 12.07 0.47 -8.44
C ARG A 23 11.97 1.80 -9.17
N ALA A 24 13.03 2.19 -9.88
CA ALA A 24 13.14 3.44 -10.61
C ALA A 24 13.02 4.73 -9.76
N HIS A 25 13.18 4.62 -8.41
CA HIS A 25 13.20 5.77 -7.50
C HIS A 25 14.50 5.77 -6.69
N ASP A 26 14.97 6.97 -6.35
CA ASP A 26 16.19 7.19 -5.58
C ASP A 26 17.40 6.41 -6.13
N GLU A 27 18.04 5.60 -5.28
CA GLU A 27 19.16 4.74 -5.63
C GLU A 27 18.76 3.34 -6.11
N SER A 28 17.45 3.03 -6.16
CA SER A 28 16.95 1.75 -6.64
C SER A 28 17.09 1.62 -8.15
N GLU A 29 17.52 0.44 -8.58
CA GLU A 29 17.70 0.13 -10.00
C GLU A 29 16.36 0.14 -10.76
N GLY A 30 16.48 0.17 -12.09
CA GLY A 30 15.34 0.19 -13.00
C GLY A 30 15.12 1.57 -13.62
N ASN A 31 14.33 1.61 -14.67
CA ASN A 31 14.03 2.82 -15.43
C ASN A 31 12.52 2.96 -15.72
N ILE A 32 11.70 2.05 -15.23
CA ILE A 32 10.26 2.04 -15.45
C ILE A 32 9.55 1.82 -14.12
N PHE A 33 8.75 2.82 -13.72
CA PHE A 33 7.78 2.73 -12.66
C PHE A 33 6.44 2.22 -13.23
N THR A 34 5.88 1.17 -12.64
CA THR A 34 4.75 0.43 -13.22
C THR A 34 3.42 0.62 -12.49
N LEU A 35 3.36 1.61 -11.62
CA LEU A 35 2.14 1.96 -10.87
C LEU A 35 1.55 0.77 -10.08
N GLY A 36 2.39 -0.04 -9.47
CA GLY A 36 2.00 -1.16 -8.62
C GLY A 36 2.12 -2.54 -9.28
N VAL A 37 2.21 -2.64 -10.62
CA VAL A 37 2.21 -3.95 -11.32
C VAL A 37 3.46 -4.77 -10.99
N LYS A 38 4.64 -4.21 -11.09
CA LYS A 38 5.91 -4.89 -10.75
C LYS A 38 6.33 -4.59 -9.32
N GLU A 39 6.01 -3.40 -8.81
CA GLU A 39 6.32 -2.98 -7.43
C GLU A 39 5.71 -3.92 -6.39
N ARG A 40 4.53 -4.50 -6.64
CA ARG A 40 3.93 -5.50 -5.75
C ARG A 40 4.77 -6.77 -5.61
N CYS A 41 5.52 -7.15 -6.64
CA CYS A 41 6.44 -8.29 -6.58
C CYS A 41 7.68 -7.93 -5.76
N ASP A 42 8.17 -6.69 -5.87
CA ASP A 42 9.31 -6.23 -5.06
C ASP A 42 9.00 -6.27 -3.56
N CYS A 43 7.73 -6.07 -3.15
CA CYS A 43 7.34 -6.24 -1.75
C CYS A 43 7.60 -7.66 -1.24
N VAL A 44 7.32 -8.67 -2.06
CA VAL A 44 7.59 -10.09 -1.71
C VAL A 44 9.09 -10.33 -1.61
N ASP A 45 9.87 -9.80 -2.54
CA ASP A 45 11.33 -9.95 -2.54
C ASP A 45 11.94 -9.30 -1.30
N TRP A 46 11.50 -8.10 -0.93
CA TRP A 46 11.94 -7.41 0.30
C TRP A 46 11.52 -8.15 1.57
N ALA A 47 10.30 -8.70 1.62
CA ALA A 47 9.83 -9.48 2.75
C ALA A 47 10.65 -10.79 2.91
N ASN A 48 10.94 -11.48 1.81
CA ASN A 48 11.80 -12.67 1.82
C ASN A 48 13.23 -12.32 2.25
N TRP A 49 13.78 -11.21 1.76
CA TRP A 49 15.08 -10.73 2.18
C TRP A 49 15.11 -10.43 3.70
N ALA A 50 14.09 -9.74 4.21
CA ALA A 50 13.98 -9.41 5.62
C ALA A 50 13.86 -10.68 6.49
N ALA A 51 12.99 -11.62 6.11
CA ALA A 51 12.83 -12.90 6.81
C ALA A 51 14.14 -13.72 6.84
N LYS A 52 14.90 -13.70 5.75
CA LYS A 52 16.20 -14.36 5.67
C LYS A 52 17.27 -13.66 6.53
N HIS A 53 17.26 -12.34 6.56
CA HIS A 53 18.29 -11.51 7.21
C HIS A 53 18.09 -11.40 8.72
N PHE A 54 16.83 -11.20 9.16
CA PHE A 54 16.49 -10.98 10.58
C PHE A 54 15.97 -12.23 11.29
N GLY A 55 15.76 -13.31 10.56
CA GLY A 55 15.21 -14.57 11.07
C GLY A 55 13.74 -14.77 10.68
N ARG A 56 13.40 -15.99 10.31
CA ARG A 56 12.03 -16.36 9.88
C ARG A 56 10.99 -16.24 10.99
N GLU A 57 11.44 -16.21 12.24
CA GLU A 57 10.59 -16.06 13.43
C GLU A 57 10.29 -14.58 13.76
N THR A 58 10.90 -13.64 13.02
CA THR A 58 10.69 -12.20 13.25
C THR A 58 9.40 -11.76 12.55
N PRO A 59 8.38 -11.27 13.29
CA PRO A 59 7.16 -10.75 12.67
C PRO A 59 7.46 -9.56 11.76
N ILE A 60 6.91 -9.59 10.54
CA ILE A 60 7.07 -8.53 9.54
C ILE A 60 5.72 -7.90 9.28
N PHE A 61 5.66 -6.58 9.33
CA PHE A 61 4.51 -5.78 8.90
C PHE A 61 4.92 -4.93 7.71
N LEU A 62 4.14 -5.01 6.64
CA LEU A 62 4.34 -4.18 5.46
C LEU A 62 3.53 -2.90 5.63
N MET A 63 4.16 -1.75 5.44
CA MET A 63 3.45 -0.47 5.50
C MET A 63 3.79 0.40 4.31
N GLY A 64 2.79 1.09 3.79
CA GLY A 64 2.97 2.07 2.73
C GLY A 64 1.99 3.22 2.81
N ILE A 65 2.40 4.37 2.28
CA ILE A 65 1.59 5.59 2.20
C ILE A 65 1.33 5.90 0.74
N SER A 66 0.08 6.28 0.39
CA SER A 66 -0.31 6.68 -0.96
C SER A 66 -0.02 5.57 -1.98
N MET A 67 0.88 5.80 -2.94
CA MET A 67 1.35 4.77 -3.87
C MET A 67 1.93 3.55 -3.13
N GLY A 68 2.70 3.77 -2.06
CA GLY A 68 3.21 2.68 -1.22
C GLY A 68 2.10 1.88 -0.56
N GLY A 69 1.05 2.55 -0.07
CA GLY A 69 -0.16 1.92 0.48
C GLY A 69 -0.86 1.04 -0.54
N ALA A 70 -1.07 1.56 -1.75
CA ALA A 70 -1.64 0.79 -2.86
C ALA A 70 -0.77 -0.43 -3.22
N VAL A 71 0.55 -0.26 -3.28
CA VAL A 71 1.50 -1.34 -3.64
C VAL A 71 1.48 -2.48 -2.62
N VAL A 72 1.57 -2.18 -1.31
CA VAL A 72 1.52 -3.22 -0.28
C VAL A 72 0.16 -3.93 -0.25
N THR A 73 -0.92 -3.21 -0.51
CA THR A 73 -2.27 -3.80 -0.61
C THR A 73 -2.43 -4.67 -1.85
N MET A 74 -1.96 -4.20 -3.01
CA MET A 74 -1.96 -4.95 -4.26
C MET A 74 -1.06 -6.19 -4.21
N SER A 75 -0.08 -6.26 -3.32
CA SER A 75 0.78 -7.43 -3.14
C SER A 75 0.17 -8.52 -2.26
N SER A 76 -0.94 -8.24 -1.59
CA SER A 76 -1.49 -9.09 -0.53
C SER A 76 -1.94 -10.50 -0.97
N ASP A 77 -2.18 -10.73 -2.26
CA ASP A 77 -2.51 -12.05 -2.84
C ASP A 77 -1.28 -12.84 -3.33
N LEU A 78 -0.08 -12.28 -3.14
CA LEU A 78 1.16 -12.95 -3.52
C LEU A 78 1.68 -13.85 -2.38
N ASP A 79 2.62 -14.72 -2.73
CA ASP A 79 3.18 -15.70 -1.81
C ASP A 79 4.27 -15.08 -0.92
N PHE A 80 3.84 -14.54 0.21
CA PHE A 80 4.72 -13.97 1.24
C PHE A 80 5.27 -15.05 2.17
N PRO A 81 6.45 -14.84 2.79
CA PRO A 81 6.90 -15.69 3.89
C PRO A 81 5.94 -15.64 5.08
N ASP A 82 5.80 -16.73 5.81
CA ASP A 82 4.89 -16.88 6.96
C ASP A 82 5.11 -15.80 8.04
N SER A 83 6.28 -15.22 8.10
CA SER A 83 6.61 -14.11 9.01
C SER A 83 5.90 -12.79 8.70
N VAL A 84 5.24 -12.65 7.54
CA VAL A 84 4.41 -11.47 7.25
C VAL A 84 3.08 -11.57 7.98
N CYS A 85 2.94 -10.79 9.05
CA CYS A 85 1.83 -10.83 9.99
C CYS A 85 0.74 -9.80 9.72
N GLY A 86 0.99 -8.77 8.93
CA GLY A 86 0.00 -7.74 8.62
C GLY A 86 0.45 -6.76 7.55
N ILE A 87 -0.53 -6.09 6.96
CA ILE A 87 -0.37 -5.02 5.99
C ILE A 87 -1.05 -3.77 6.54
N ILE A 88 -0.35 -2.63 6.49
CA ILE A 88 -0.86 -1.32 6.89
C ILE A 88 -0.86 -0.41 5.66
N GLU A 89 -2.05 -0.07 5.22
CA GLU A 89 -2.29 0.80 4.07
C GLU A 89 -2.71 2.18 4.57
N ASP A 90 -1.99 3.23 4.18
CA ASP A 90 -2.31 4.62 4.47
C ASP A 90 -2.56 5.39 3.17
N SER A 91 -3.77 5.93 3.01
CA SER A 91 -4.16 6.77 1.86
C SER A 91 -3.93 6.12 0.49
N GLY A 92 -4.03 4.80 0.39
CA GLY A 92 -3.86 4.07 -0.87
C GLY A 92 -5.10 4.16 -1.77
N PHE A 93 -5.11 3.35 -2.82
CA PHE A 93 -6.19 3.37 -3.81
C PHE A 93 -6.44 1.98 -4.43
N THR A 94 -7.61 1.83 -5.05
CA THR A 94 -8.08 0.54 -5.56
C THR A 94 -7.32 0.03 -6.77
N THR A 95 -7.13 0.88 -7.80
CA THR A 95 -6.41 0.54 -9.04
C THR A 95 -5.71 1.76 -9.62
N SER A 96 -4.56 1.51 -10.26
CA SER A 96 -3.81 2.56 -10.97
C SER A 96 -4.61 3.18 -12.12
N THR A 97 -5.48 2.38 -12.77
CA THR A 97 -6.36 2.87 -13.83
C THR A 97 -7.36 3.90 -13.29
N LYS A 98 -8.01 3.63 -12.14
CA LYS A 98 -8.92 4.60 -11.49
C LYS A 98 -8.18 5.86 -11.06
N MET A 99 -6.97 5.69 -10.50
CA MET A 99 -6.14 6.82 -10.08
C MET A 99 -5.76 7.73 -11.24
N LEU A 100 -5.35 7.14 -12.37
CA LEU A 100 -5.09 7.89 -13.61
C LEU A 100 -6.36 8.58 -14.12
N GLU A 101 -7.50 7.89 -14.13
CA GLU A 101 -8.77 8.46 -14.57
C GLU A 101 -9.18 9.69 -13.76
N LEU A 102 -9.04 9.65 -12.43
CA LEU A 102 -9.42 10.76 -11.56
C LEU A 102 -8.47 11.95 -11.70
N ASN A 103 -7.18 11.69 -11.79
CA ASN A 103 -6.18 12.74 -11.66
C ASN A 103 -5.68 13.28 -13.01
N CYS A 104 -5.83 12.54 -14.11
CA CYS A 104 -5.40 13.01 -15.42
C CYS A 104 -6.40 13.94 -16.11
N LYS A 105 -7.67 13.98 -15.72
CA LYS A 105 -8.73 14.78 -16.37
C LYS A 105 -8.35 16.25 -16.58
N SER A 106 -7.70 16.84 -15.59
CA SER A 106 -7.27 18.25 -15.63
C SER A 106 -6.06 18.51 -16.53
N HIS A 107 -5.34 17.46 -16.92
CA HIS A 107 -4.08 17.52 -17.69
C HIS A 107 -4.25 17.03 -19.13
N LEU A 108 -5.42 16.51 -19.47
CA LEU A 108 -5.69 16.06 -20.85
C LEU A 108 -5.84 17.25 -21.82
N PRO A 109 -5.41 17.10 -23.07
CA PRO A 109 -5.70 18.09 -24.11
C PRO A 109 -7.21 18.37 -24.21
N LYS A 110 -7.58 19.63 -24.47
CA LYS A 110 -8.98 20.00 -24.65
C LYS A 110 -9.67 19.13 -25.70
N GLY A 111 -10.76 18.48 -25.30
CA GLY A 111 -11.55 17.63 -26.20
C GLY A 111 -11.12 16.17 -26.26
N MET A 112 -10.08 15.75 -25.54
CA MET A 112 -9.70 14.34 -25.44
C MET A 112 -10.57 13.61 -24.40
N PRO A 113 -11.41 12.63 -24.78
CA PRO A 113 -12.14 11.80 -23.83
C PRO A 113 -11.17 10.96 -22.96
N VAL A 114 -11.49 10.79 -21.68
CA VAL A 114 -10.67 9.98 -20.76
C VAL A 114 -10.53 8.53 -21.23
N GLU A 115 -11.55 7.99 -21.85
CA GLU A 115 -11.56 6.63 -22.42
C GLU A 115 -10.52 6.46 -23.51
N VAL A 116 -10.33 7.46 -24.35
CA VAL A 116 -9.30 7.47 -25.39
C VAL A 116 -7.92 7.48 -24.76
N PHE A 117 -7.70 8.35 -23.75
CA PHE A 117 -6.47 8.37 -22.99
C PHE A 117 -6.16 7.01 -22.33
N LYS A 118 -7.16 6.36 -21.71
CA LYS A 118 -7.00 5.04 -21.10
C LYS A 118 -6.54 3.97 -22.10
N ILE A 119 -7.09 4.00 -23.34
CA ILE A 119 -6.66 3.09 -24.40
C ILE A 119 -5.19 3.34 -24.75
N PHE A 120 -4.78 4.61 -24.92
CA PHE A 120 -3.37 4.92 -25.21
C PHE A 120 -2.45 4.54 -24.04
N ALA A 121 -2.86 4.77 -22.79
CA ALA A 121 -2.10 4.36 -21.61
C ALA A 121 -1.95 2.83 -21.56
N ASP A 122 -3.03 2.07 -21.78
CA ASP A 122 -3.01 0.60 -21.77
C ASP A 122 -2.14 0.03 -22.90
N VAL A 123 -2.23 0.60 -24.09
CA VAL A 123 -1.38 0.21 -25.24
C VAL A 123 0.08 0.59 -24.97
N GLY A 124 0.33 1.81 -24.48
CA GLY A 124 1.68 2.30 -24.18
C GLY A 124 2.38 1.47 -23.13
N THR A 125 1.71 1.15 -22.01
CA THR A 125 2.28 0.32 -20.95
C THR A 125 2.59 -1.10 -21.41
N LYS A 126 1.76 -1.67 -22.30
CA LYS A 126 2.02 -3.00 -22.88
C LYS A 126 3.18 -3.01 -23.86
N LEU A 127 3.21 -2.05 -24.81
CA LEU A 127 4.21 -2.06 -25.90
C LEU A 127 5.59 -1.59 -25.43
N TRP A 128 5.66 -0.54 -24.61
CA TRP A 128 6.93 0.04 -24.17
C TRP A 128 7.29 -0.29 -22.71
N GLY A 129 6.28 -0.46 -21.86
CA GLY A 129 6.49 -0.80 -20.45
C GLY A 129 6.61 -2.29 -20.18
N GLY A 130 6.05 -3.13 -21.05
CA GLY A 130 6.00 -4.58 -20.86
C GLY A 130 5.14 -5.01 -19.66
N PHE A 131 4.07 -4.24 -19.33
CA PHE A 131 3.12 -4.54 -18.25
C PHE A 131 1.70 -4.09 -18.59
N ASN A 132 0.73 -4.63 -17.88
CA ASN A 132 -0.68 -4.29 -18.03
C ASN A 132 -1.20 -3.68 -16.72
N LEU A 133 -1.68 -2.44 -16.77
CA LEU A 133 -2.19 -1.71 -15.60
C LEU A 133 -3.33 -2.45 -14.86
N LYS A 134 -4.05 -3.34 -15.54
CA LYS A 134 -5.14 -4.14 -14.95
C LYS A 134 -4.66 -5.29 -14.05
N GLU A 135 -3.35 -5.58 -14.05
CA GLU A 135 -2.78 -6.62 -13.19
C GLU A 135 -2.66 -6.20 -11.73
N ALA A 136 -2.63 -4.90 -11.47
CA ALA A 136 -2.56 -4.32 -10.12
C ALA A 136 -3.94 -3.81 -9.68
N ASP A 137 -4.63 -4.61 -8.86
CA ASP A 137 -5.97 -4.33 -8.32
C ASP A 137 -6.00 -4.71 -6.84
N ALA A 138 -6.07 -3.69 -5.98
CA ALA A 138 -6.09 -3.87 -4.53
C ALA A 138 -7.34 -4.63 -4.05
N CYS A 139 -8.52 -4.34 -4.62
CA CYS A 139 -9.76 -5.02 -4.23
C CYS A 139 -9.72 -6.52 -4.56
N LYS A 140 -9.15 -6.87 -5.71
CA LYS A 140 -8.95 -8.25 -6.10
C LYS A 140 -7.95 -8.94 -5.17
N ALA A 141 -6.81 -8.31 -4.88
CA ALA A 141 -5.77 -8.87 -4.03
C ALA A 141 -6.30 -9.13 -2.61
N VAL A 142 -6.93 -8.14 -1.96
CA VAL A 142 -7.46 -8.31 -0.60
C VAL A 142 -8.61 -9.32 -0.52
N SER A 143 -9.28 -9.62 -1.62
CA SER A 143 -10.32 -10.66 -1.67
C SER A 143 -9.77 -12.08 -1.60
N GLN A 144 -8.47 -12.26 -1.80
CA GLN A 144 -7.78 -13.56 -1.85
C GLN A 144 -6.77 -13.74 -0.72
N THR A 145 -6.37 -12.66 -0.06
CA THR A 145 -5.38 -12.70 1.02
C THR A 145 -5.93 -13.36 2.29
N LYS A 146 -5.00 -13.91 3.08
CA LYS A 146 -5.22 -14.32 4.47
C LYS A 146 -4.54 -13.39 5.46
N ILE A 147 -3.69 -12.47 4.97
CA ILE A 147 -2.92 -11.53 5.79
C ILE A 147 -3.88 -10.47 6.34
N PRO A 148 -3.87 -10.18 7.64
CA PRO A 148 -4.62 -9.08 8.24
C PRO A 148 -4.26 -7.72 7.63
N ILE A 149 -5.27 -6.84 7.47
CA ILE A 149 -5.05 -5.53 6.85
C ILE A 149 -5.65 -4.41 7.71
N LEU A 150 -4.82 -3.41 8.02
CA LEU A 150 -5.25 -2.13 8.58
C LEU A 150 -5.27 -1.08 7.45
N ILE A 151 -6.40 -0.41 7.28
CA ILE A 151 -6.59 0.69 6.33
C ILE A 151 -6.72 1.98 7.12
N ILE A 152 -5.88 2.98 6.83
CA ILE A 152 -5.94 4.33 7.42
C ILE A 152 -6.22 5.33 6.31
N HIS A 153 -7.26 6.17 6.46
CA HIS A 153 -7.65 7.08 5.38
C HIS A 153 -8.30 8.36 5.88
N GLY A 154 -7.97 9.48 5.25
CA GLY A 154 -8.57 10.77 5.51
C GLY A 154 -9.93 10.93 4.81
N ASP A 155 -10.93 11.47 5.50
CA ASP A 155 -12.25 11.69 4.89
C ASP A 155 -12.33 12.91 3.96
N MET A 156 -11.28 13.75 3.96
CA MET A 156 -11.12 14.89 3.05
C MET A 156 -10.10 14.65 1.93
N ASP A 157 -9.69 13.39 1.73
CA ASP A 157 -8.76 13.02 0.67
C ASP A 157 -9.42 13.18 -0.71
N ASN A 158 -8.95 14.16 -1.48
CA ASN A 158 -9.44 14.45 -2.83
C ASN A 158 -8.59 13.80 -3.93
N LEU A 159 -7.41 13.29 -3.60
CA LEU A 159 -6.52 12.61 -4.54
C LEU A 159 -6.88 11.12 -4.68
N ALA A 160 -7.02 10.44 -3.53
CA ALA A 160 -7.53 9.08 -3.41
C ALA A 160 -8.80 9.12 -2.53
N PRO A 161 -9.98 9.37 -3.11
CA PRO A 161 -11.19 9.59 -2.32
C PRO A 161 -11.53 8.42 -1.40
N LEU A 162 -12.06 8.71 -0.19
CA LEU A 162 -12.38 7.75 0.87
C LEU A 162 -13.19 6.52 0.39
N TYR A 163 -14.00 6.66 -0.67
CA TYR A 163 -14.74 5.51 -1.20
C TYR A 163 -13.83 4.38 -1.67
N MET A 164 -12.57 4.69 -2.10
CA MET A 164 -11.61 3.66 -2.52
C MET A 164 -11.16 2.82 -1.32
N ALA A 165 -10.85 3.45 -0.18
CA ALA A 165 -10.54 2.73 1.05
C ALA A 165 -11.72 1.85 1.51
N LYS A 166 -12.95 2.34 1.39
CA LYS A 166 -14.16 1.56 1.69
C LYS A 166 -14.38 0.40 0.73
N GLU A 167 -14.07 0.56 -0.56
CA GLU A 167 -14.10 -0.53 -1.55
C GLU A 167 -13.09 -1.62 -1.20
N ILE A 168 -11.83 -1.25 -0.85
CA ILE A 168 -10.79 -2.19 -0.41
C ILE A 168 -11.26 -2.92 0.85
N TYR A 169 -11.70 -2.18 1.87
CA TYR A 169 -12.22 -2.75 3.11
C TYR A 169 -13.35 -3.76 2.85
N ASN A 170 -14.35 -3.40 2.05
CA ASN A 170 -15.50 -4.27 1.77
C ASN A 170 -15.10 -5.51 0.97
N SER A 171 -14.07 -5.42 0.12
CA SER A 171 -13.56 -6.53 -0.68
C SER A 171 -12.71 -7.50 0.12
N CYS A 172 -12.08 -7.05 1.20
CA CYS A 172 -11.18 -7.86 2.01
C CYS A 172 -11.93 -8.95 2.77
N LYS A 173 -11.41 -10.19 2.68
CA LYS A 173 -11.97 -11.38 3.35
C LYS A 173 -11.19 -11.85 4.57
N SER A 174 -9.97 -11.35 4.77
CA SER A 174 -9.18 -11.59 5.97
C SER A 174 -9.63 -10.70 7.14
N ASN A 175 -8.95 -10.81 8.29
CA ASN A 175 -9.08 -9.84 9.37
C ASN A 175 -8.76 -8.45 8.84
N LYS A 176 -9.62 -7.47 9.11
CA LYS A 176 -9.51 -6.14 8.54
C LYS A 176 -9.99 -5.07 9.51
N GLU A 177 -9.28 -3.98 9.52
CA GLU A 177 -9.62 -2.79 10.27
C GLU A 177 -9.59 -1.57 9.36
N ILE A 178 -10.39 -0.56 9.68
CA ILE A 178 -10.37 0.72 8.98
C ILE A 178 -10.41 1.84 10.01
N TYR A 179 -9.45 2.75 9.91
CA TYR A 179 -9.36 3.97 10.71
C TYR A 179 -9.53 5.20 9.82
N ILE A 180 -10.66 5.89 9.98
CA ILE A 180 -10.97 7.10 9.21
C ILE A 180 -10.58 8.33 10.03
N VAL A 181 -9.64 9.12 9.50
CA VAL A 181 -9.16 10.34 10.13
C VAL A 181 -9.97 11.53 9.64
N HIS A 182 -10.80 12.09 10.54
CA HIS A 182 -11.67 13.20 10.21
C HIS A 182 -10.92 14.50 9.91
N GLY A 183 -11.22 15.09 8.77
CA GLY A 183 -10.63 16.35 8.30
C GLY A 183 -9.19 16.20 7.79
N ALA A 184 -8.70 14.98 7.56
CA ALA A 184 -7.40 14.74 6.95
C ALA A 184 -7.51 14.71 5.42
N ASN A 185 -6.57 15.40 4.75
CA ASN A 185 -6.34 15.30 3.32
C ASN A 185 -5.43 14.11 3.00
N HIS A 186 -5.06 13.98 1.72
CA HIS A 186 -4.19 12.90 1.23
C HIS A 186 -2.86 12.84 1.98
N ALA A 187 -2.55 11.67 2.55
CA ALA A 187 -1.32 11.42 3.31
C ALA A 187 -1.07 12.36 4.51
N GLU A 188 -2.11 13.03 5.02
CA GLU A 188 -2.03 13.89 6.20
C GLU A 188 -2.59 13.24 7.48
N ASN A 189 -2.89 11.95 7.48
CA ASN A 189 -3.53 11.24 8.58
C ASN A 189 -2.76 11.40 9.90
N TYR A 190 -1.47 11.12 9.89
CA TYR A 190 -0.61 11.31 11.08
C TYR A 190 -0.55 12.76 11.55
N LYS A 191 -0.43 13.71 10.63
CA LYS A 191 -0.38 15.14 10.95
C LYS A 191 -1.68 15.62 11.62
N LYS A 192 -2.82 15.07 11.18
CA LYS A 192 -4.14 15.48 11.64
C LYS A 192 -4.50 14.87 12.98
N ASP A 193 -4.18 13.61 13.18
CA ASP A 193 -4.44 12.87 14.42
C ASP A 193 -3.26 11.95 14.77
N PRO A 194 -2.18 12.51 15.33
CA PRO A 194 -0.98 11.73 15.65
C PRO A 194 -1.26 10.63 16.68
N GLU A 195 -2.05 10.92 17.71
CA GLU A 195 -2.31 9.97 18.80
C GLU A 195 -3.18 8.79 18.33
N GLY A 196 -4.29 9.06 17.65
CA GLY A 196 -5.14 8.01 17.11
C GLY A 196 -4.41 7.15 16.06
N TYR A 197 -3.60 7.79 15.22
CA TYR A 197 -2.79 7.10 14.22
C TYR A 197 -1.74 6.17 14.86
N GLU A 198 -1.02 6.64 15.90
CA GLU A 198 -0.08 5.81 16.64
C GLU A 198 -0.80 4.64 17.32
N ASN A 199 -1.91 4.92 18.02
CA ASN A 199 -2.64 3.92 18.78
C ASN A 199 -3.18 2.79 17.89
N VAL A 200 -3.78 3.10 16.73
CA VAL A 200 -4.33 2.07 15.85
C VAL A 200 -3.24 1.18 15.25
N ILE A 201 -2.09 1.74 14.91
CA ILE A 201 -0.96 0.96 14.40
C ILE A 201 -0.36 0.06 15.51
N VAL A 202 -0.14 0.61 16.69
CA VAL A 202 0.43 -0.17 17.83
C VAL A 202 -0.52 -1.29 18.23
N GLN A 203 -1.82 -1.02 18.29
CA GLN A 203 -2.83 -2.04 18.57
C GLN A 203 -2.81 -3.15 17.50
N PHE A 204 -2.88 -2.79 16.22
CA PHE A 204 -2.87 -3.75 15.11
C PHE A 204 -1.62 -4.63 15.12
N VAL A 205 -0.44 -4.03 15.29
CA VAL A 205 0.82 -4.79 15.40
C VAL A 205 0.81 -5.70 16.62
N GLY A 206 0.35 -5.22 17.78
CA GLY A 206 0.25 -6.02 19.00
C GLY A 206 -0.67 -7.23 18.87
N GLU A 207 -1.82 -7.07 18.23
CA GLU A 207 -2.80 -8.14 18.04
C GLU A 207 -2.32 -9.23 17.08
N HIS A 208 -1.54 -8.86 16.06
CA HIS A 208 -1.14 -9.79 15.00
C HIS A 208 0.29 -10.33 15.12
N SER A 209 1.19 -9.67 15.85
CA SER A 209 2.55 -10.18 16.12
C SER A 209 2.57 -11.45 16.98
N GLY A 210 1.61 -11.60 17.89
CA GLY A 210 1.50 -12.79 18.77
C GLY A 210 0.90 -14.03 18.10
N ALA A 211 0.25 -13.91 16.95
CA ALA A 211 -0.31 -15.05 16.22
C ALA A 211 0.79 -15.96 15.65
N PHE A 212 1.95 -15.41 15.32
CA PHE A 212 3.10 -16.16 14.81
C PHE A 212 3.73 -17.09 15.85
N GLN A 213 3.72 -16.70 17.15
CA GLN A 213 4.27 -17.51 18.24
C GLN A 213 3.45 -18.75 18.59
N ARG A 214 2.20 -18.88 18.08
CA ARG A 214 1.29 -20.00 18.41
C ARG A 214 1.27 -21.13 17.37
N THR A 215 1.92 -20.95 16.23
CA THR A 215 1.95 -21.92 15.11
C THR A 215 3.29 -22.61 14.94
N SER A 216 4.29 -22.27 15.71
CA SER A 216 5.60 -22.90 15.83
C SER A 216 5.68 -23.71 17.14
#